data_f55f31d89ab534aa4e5e94e566ab2f59
#
_entry.id   f55f31d89ab534aa4e5e94e566ab2f59
#
_cell.length_a   1.000
_cell.length_b   1.000
_cell.length_c   1.000
_cell.angle_alpha   90.00
_cell.angle_beta   90.00
_cell.angle_gamma   90.00
#
_symmetry.space_group_name_H-M   'P 1'
#
loop_
_entity.id
_entity.type
_entity.pdbx_description
1 polymer ?
#
loop_
_entity_poly.entity_id
_entity_poly.type
_entity_poly.pdbx_seq_one_letter_code
_entity_poly.pdbx_strand_id
1 'polypeptide(L)'
;GQGAFIGGVHRIAAAIDQQIELVCGAFSSDPERSKASGKDLHLEESRCYPDFMTMMAQEAKLPEGERMDFVAIVTPNHVHFPAAKAALEAGFHVLSDKPATFDKAEAIELEQLVEATGLKYGLTHNYTGYPMVKQAREMVQIGELGKIRKVVVEYPQGWLATPLEKEDQKQAAWRTDPKRSGAAGCMGDIGTHAENLAEYVTGLQIKELAADLTAFVDGRLLDDDGNVLLRFEGGAKGILHASQISVGEENSLSIRIYGEKGGLEWHQMEPN
;
A
#
# COMPACT_ATOMS: atom_id res chain seq x y z
N GLY A 1 -1.28 3.72 16.23
CA GLY A 1 -1.67 4.28 17.54
C GLY A 1 -3.18 4.20 17.77
N GLN A 2 -3.62 4.73 18.89
CA GLN A 2 -5.06 4.74 19.28
C GLN A 2 -5.95 5.31 18.16
N GLY A 3 -7.05 4.60 17.83
CA GLY A 3 -7.99 4.99 16.79
C GLY A 3 -7.49 4.84 15.35
N ALA A 4 -6.34 4.21 15.11
CA ALA A 4 -5.84 3.86 13.79
C ALA A 4 -6.22 2.41 13.43
N PHE A 5 -6.53 2.18 12.15
CA PHE A 5 -6.94 0.86 11.66
C PHE A 5 -5.75 -0.03 11.31
N ILE A 6 -4.95 0.37 10.31
CA ILE A 6 -4.00 -0.53 9.66
C ILE A 6 -2.83 -0.98 10.56
N GLY A 7 -2.37 -0.15 11.50
CA GLY A 7 -1.33 -0.54 12.45
C GLY A 7 -1.72 -1.72 13.35
N GLY A 8 -3.01 -1.92 13.63
CA GLY A 8 -3.52 -3.12 14.31
C GLY A 8 -3.34 -4.38 13.46
N VAL A 9 -3.66 -4.28 12.17
CA VAL A 9 -3.52 -5.38 11.21
C VAL A 9 -2.06 -5.81 11.07
N HIS A 10 -1.12 -4.86 10.93
CA HIS A 10 0.31 -5.16 10.88
C HIS A 10 0.80 -5.90 12.14
N ARG A 11 0.38 -5.46 13.34
CA ARG A 11 0.76 -6.13 14.58
C ARG A 11 0.20 -7.54 14.70
N ILE A 12 -1.06 -7.76 14.27
CA ILE A 12 -1.64 -9.10 14.22
C ILE A 12 -0.84 -9.99 13.28
N ALA A 13 -0.55 -9.50 12.07
CA ALA A 13 0.24 -10.25 11.09
C ALA A 13 1.64 -10.60 11.61
N ALA A 14 2.31 -9.64 12.25
CA ALA A 14 3.64 -9.83 12.83
C ALA A 14 3.65 -10.87 13.98
N ALA A 15 2.55 -10.99 14.72
CA ALA A 15 2.46 -11.90 15.87
C ALA A 15 2.07 -13.35 15.51
N ILE A 16 1.60 -13.62 14.28
CA ILE A 16 1.02 -14.94 13.92
C ILE A 16 2.01 -16.07 14.12
N ASP A 17 3.27 -15.91 13.68
CA ASP A 17 4.30 -16.95 13.77
C ASP A 17 5.33 -16.70 14.87
N GLN A 18 5.15 -15.63 15.64
CA GLN A 18 6.02 -15.24 16.78
C GLN A 18 7.49 -14.99 16.38
N GLN A 19 7.75 -14.64 15.12
CA GLN A 19 9.08 -14.31 14.65
C GLN A 19 9.40 -12.80 14.78
N ILE A 20 8.39 -11.97 15.04
CA ILE A 20 8.52 -10.51 15.09
C ILE A 20 7.96 -10.02 16.42
N GLU A 21 8.77 -9.24 17.14
CA GLU A 21 8.40 -8.57 18.39
C GLU A 21 8.32 -7.05 18.18
N LEU A 22 7.26 -6.43 18.73
CA LEU A 22 7.15 -4.98 18.78
C LEU A 22 7.96 -4.45 19.97
N VAL A 23 9.08 -3.81 19.70
CA VAL A 23 10.02 -3.35 20.75
C VAL A 23 9.96 -1.85 21.02
N CYS A 24 9.49 -1.04 20.07
CA CYS A 24 9.42 0.42 20.20
C CYS A 24 8.39 1.03 19.25
N GLY A 25 8.10 2.32 19.40
CA GLY A 25 7.27 3.02 18.44
C GLY A 25 7.04 4.50 18.69
N ALA A 26 6.72 5.18 17.58
CA ALA A 26 6.14 6.54 17.54
C ALA A 26 4.74 6.41 16.91
N PHE A 27 3.70 6.48 17.73
CA PHE A 27 2.35 6.05 17.36
C PHE A 27 1.39 7.19 17.00
N SER A 28 1.82 8.44 17.15
CA SER A 28 1.01 9.63 16.86
C SER A 28 1.91 10.84 16.62
N SER A 29 1.38 11.84 15.90
CA SER A 29 1.98 13.19 15.84
C SER A 29 1.78 13.99 17.12
N ASP A 30 0.91 13.54 18.02
CA ASP A 30 0.75 14.07 19.37
C ASP A 30 1.61 13.21 20.32
N PRO A 31 2.61 13.81 21.01
CA PRO A 31 3.55 13.08 21.87
C PRO A 31 2.87 12.31 23.01
N GLU A 32 1.86 12.89 23.66
CA GLU A 32 1.16 12.24 24.78
C GLU A 32 0.33 11.06 24.30
N ARG A 33 -0.35 11.22 23.15
CA ARG A 33 -1.07 10.12 22.49
C ARG A 33 -0.12 9.01 22.01
N SER A 34 1.08 9.38 21.56
CA SER A 34 2.11 8.41 21.17
C SER A 34 2.51 7.54 22.35
N LYS A 35 2.88 8.17 23.48
CA LYS A 35 3.24 7.48 24.73
C LYS A 35 2.08 6.62 25.27
N ALA A 36 0.87 7.17 25.31
CA ALA A 36 -0.32 6.42 25.75
C ALA A 36 -0.55 5.16 24.88
N SER A 37 -0.36 5.28 23.55
CA SER A 37 -0.47 4.12 22.65
C SER A 37 0.61 3.05 22.91
N GLY A 38 1.84 3.45 23.23
CA GLY A 38 2.92 2.54 23.61
C GLY A 38 2.61 1.81 24.92
N LYS A 39 2.07 2.51 25.91
CA LYS A 39 1.64 1.93 27.17
C LYS A 39 0.53 0.88 26.98
N ASP A 40 -0.47 1.17 26.13
CA ASP A 40 -1.54 0.21 25.78
C ASP A 40 -1.00 -1.04 25.08
N LEU A 41 0.16 -0.93 24.43
CA LEU A 41 0.86 -2.02 23.76
C LEU A 41 1.90 -2.70 24.66
N HIS A 42 1.93 -2.37 25.95
CA HIS A 42 2.84 -2.92 26.95
C HIS A 42 4.34 -2.71 26.65
N LEU A 43 4.66 -1.65 25.92
CA LEU A 43 6.04 -1.27 25.66
C LEU A 43 6.67 -0.57 26.88
N GLU A 44 7.98 -0.70 27.00
CA GLU A 44 8.75 0.09 27.98
C GLU A 44 8.60 1.59 27.70
N GLU A 45 8.43 2.39 28.73
CA GLU A 45 8.22 3.83 28.59
C GLU A 45 9.37 4.52 27.86
N SER A 46 10.60 4.08 28.10
CA SER A 46 11.82 4.54 27.44
C SER A 46 11.84 4.32 25.92
N ARG A 47 11.02 3.39 25.43
CA ARG A 47 10.91 3.02 24.01
C ARG A 47 9.60 3.49 23.35
N CYS A 48 8.84 4.35 24.03
CA CYS A 48 7.64 5.02 23.54
C CYS A 48 8.00 6.46 23.13
N TYR A 49 8.28 6.68 21.86
CA TYR A 49 8.83 7.93 21.36
C TYR A 49 7.75 8.96 20.99
N PRO A 50 8.05 10.27 21.16
CA PRO A 50 7.11 11.35 20.81
C PRO A 50 6.90 11.47 19.29
N ASP A 51 7.92 11.16 18.50
CA ASP A 51 7.93 11.23 17.04
C ASP A 51 8.91 10.23 16.43
N PHE A 52 8.81 9.99 15.13
CA PHE A 52 9.65 9.01 14.45
C PHE A 52 11.11 9.46 14.29
N MET A 53 11.40 10.76 14.20
CA MET A 53 12.79 11.25 14.11
C MET A 53 13.54 10.96 15.40
N THR A 54 12.90 11.26 16.53
CA THR A 54 13.45 10.94 17.87
C THR A 54 13.63 9.42 18.01
N MET A 55 12.66 8.62 17.55
CA MET A 55 12.75 7.17 17.58
C MET A 55 14.00 6.68 16.82
N MET A 56 14.17 7.06 15.55
CA MET A 56 15.31 6.64 14.73
C MET A 56 16.64 7.03 15.39
N ALA A 57 16.73 8.28 15.89
CA ALA A 57 17.96 8.81 16.50
C ALA A 57 18.32 8.11 17.82
N GLN A 58 17.35 7.65 18.61
CA GLN A 58 17.61 6.96 19.88
C GLN A 58 17.87 5.47 19.65
N GLU A 59 17.07 4.81 18.82
CA GLU A 59 17.27 3.39 18.48
C GLU A 59 18.64 3.14 17.82
N ALA A 60 19.11 4.04 16.98
CA ALA A 60 20.44 3.92 16.35
C ALA A 60 21.61 3.97 17.35
N LYS A 61 21.40 4.42 18.60
CA LYS A 61 22.41 4.43 19.65
C LYS A 61 22.47 3.14 20.45
N LEU A 62 21.43 2.31 20.35
CA LEU A 62 21.39 1.03 21.03
C LEU A 62 22.28 0.01 20.32
N PRO A 63 22.86 -0.95 21.06
CA PRO A 63 23.66 -2.00 20.47
C PRO A 63 22.82 -2.92 19.56
N GLU A 64 23.48 -3.58 18.64
CA GLU A 64 22.87 -4.62 17.82
C GLU A 64 22.31 -5.74 18.71
N GLY A 65 21.09 -6.19 18.39
CA GLY A 65 20.33 -7.15 19.20
C GLY A 65 19.44 -6.53 20.28
N GLU A 66 19.62 -5.24 20.60
CA GLU A 66 18.71 -4.49 21.48
C GLU A 66 17.87 -3.45 20.69
N ARG A 67 18.48 -2.83 19.67
CA ARG A 67 17.78 -1.87 18.80
C ARG A 67 16.78 -2.59 17.91
N MET A 68 15.82 -1.84 17.37
CA MET A 68 14.93 -2.38 16.35
C MET A 68 15.70 -2.83 15.08
N ASP A 69 15.27 -3.89 14.42
CA ASP A 69 15.83 -4.35 13.14
C ASP A 69 15.20 -3.60 11.96
N PHE A 70 13.91 -3.35 12.04
CA PHE A 70 13.15 -2.64 11.01
C PHE A 70 12.01 -1.83 11.58
N VAL A 71 11.52 -0.88 10.79
CA VAL A 71 10.34 -0.09 11.12
C VAL A 71 9.17 -0.40 10.19
N ALA A 72 7.97 -0.56 10.76
CA ALA A 72 6.72 -0.61 10.00
C ALA A 72 6.09 0.79 9.91
N ILE A 73 6.00 1.35 8.71
CA ILE A 73 5.44 2.68 8.44
C ILE A 73 3.98 2.51 8.02
N VAL A 74 3.07 3.02 8.85
CA VAL A 74 1.62 2.90 8.72
C VAL A 74 0.92 4.25 8.92
N THR A 75 1.53 5.28 8.40
CA THR A 75 1.13 6.69 8.50
C THR A 75 0.25 7.11 7.30
N PRO A 76 -0.31 8.34 7.27
CA PRO A 76 -0.83 8.90 6.01
C PRO A 76 0.28 9.09 4.96
N ASN A 77 -0.09 9.07 3.67
CA ASN A 77 0.83 8.99 2.53
C ASN A 77 1.98 10.01 2.57
N HIS A 78 1.70 11.27 2.91
CA HIS A 78 2.71 12.35 2.95
C HIS A 78 3.83 12.14 4.01
N VAL A 79 3.69 11.14 4.88
CA VAL A 79 4.70 10.81 5.93
C VAL A 79 5.50 9.58 5.55
N HIS A 80 5.09 8.79 4.52
CA HIS A 80 5.77 7.55 4.15
C HIS A 80 7.24 7.80 3.82
N PHE A 81 7.50 8.67 2.85
CA PHE A 81 8.88 8.94 2.40
C PHE A 81 9.76 9.57 3.49
N PRO A 82 9.37 10.66 4.20
CA PRO A 82 10.19 11.21 5.27
C PRO A 82 10.54 10.20 6.36
N ALA A 83 9.61 9.32 6.74
CA ALA A 83 9.86 8.29 7.74
C ALA A 83 10.76 7.16 7.20
N ALA A 84 10.57 6.74 5.95
CA ALA A 84 11.41 5.73 5.30
C ALA A 84 12.85 6.22 5.14
N LYS A 85 13.01 7.48 4.69
CA LYS A 85 14.32 8.13 4.56
C LYS A 85 15.05 8.17 5.89
N ALA A 86 14.40 8.66 6.95
CA ALA A 86 14.99 8.71 8.28
C ALA A 86 15.41 7.33 8.82
N ALA A 87 14.61 6.28 8.53
CA ALA A 87 14.92 4.91 8.93
C ALA A 87 16.14 4.36 8.18
N LEU A 88 16.16 4.49 6.86
CA LEU A 88 17.26 4.01 6.03
C LEU A 88 18.58 4.73 6.35
N GLU A 89 18.54 6.07 6.52
CA GLU A 89 19.71 6.87 6.94
C GLU A 89 20.21 6.49 8.34
N ALA A 90 19.32 6.04 9.24
CA ALA A 90 19.67 5.55 10.57
C ALA A 90 20.12 4.08 10.61
N GLY A 91 20.11 3.37 9.47
CA GLY A 91 20.58 2.00 9.35
C GLY A 91 19.53 0.93 9.63
N PHE A 92 18.22 1.27 9.51
CA PHE A 92 17.11 0.33 9.72
C PHE A 92 16.46 -0.09 8.42
N HIS A 93 16.04 -1.36 8.36
CA HIS A 93 15.17 -1.84 7.29
C HIS A 93 13.78 -1.22 7.39
N VAL A 94 13.04 -1.18 6.30
CA VAL A 94 11.71 -0.55 6.23
C VAL A 94 10.69 -1.52 5.68
N LEU A 95 9.55 -1.61 6.35
CA LEU A 95 8.30 -2.16 5.83
C LEU A 95 7.28 -1.02 5.77
N SER A 96 6.94 -0.54 4.58
CA SER A 96 6.02 0.58 4.42
C SER A 96 4.66 0.14 3.89
N ASP A 97 3.62 0.79 4.36
CA ASP A 97 2.31 0.71 3.71
C ASP A 97 2.34 1.43 2.35
N LYS A 98 1.43 1.08 1.48
CA LYS A 98 1.30 1.70 0.16
C LYS A 98 0.53 3.04 0.25
N PRO A 99 0.75 3.96 -0.70
CA PRO A 99 1.80 3.99 -1.71
C PRO A 99 3.18 4.20 -1.08
N ALA A 100 4.25 3.85 -1.80
CA ALA A 100 5.62 3.99 -1.29
C ALA A 100 5.95 5.43 -0.89
N THR A 101 5.52 6.37 -1.72
CA THR A 101 5.85 7.80 -1.62
C THR A 101 4.65 8.66 -1.99
N PHE A 102 4.76 9.96 -1.75
CA PHE A 102 3.73 10.95 -2.07
C PHE A 102 3.73 11.31 -3.57
N ASP A 103 4.91 11.33 -4.18
CA ASP A 103 5.09 11.65 -5.59
C ASP A 103 6.27 10.87 -6.23
N LYS A 104 6.45 11.07 -7.55
CA LYS A 104 7.50 10.41 -8.31
C LYS A 104 8.91 10.86 -7.92
N ALA A 105 9.11 12.12 -7.53
CA ALA A 105 10.42 12.62 -7.16
C ALA A 105 10.91 11.93 -5.87
N GLU A 106 10.04 11.80 -4.87
CA GLU A 106 10.31 11.02 -3.66
C GLU A 106 10.59 9.54 -3.97
N ALA A 107 9.89 8.96 -4.95
CA ALA A 107 10.10 7.56 -5.33
C ALA A 107 11.50 7.33 -5.91
N ILE A 108 11.97 8.22 -6.76
CA ILE A 108 13.33 8.17 -7.33
C ILE A 108 14.38 8.33 -6.23
N GLU A 109 14.18 9.27 -5.31
CA GLU A 109 15.11 9.47 -4.18
C GLU A 109 15.12 8.26 -3.25
N LEU A 110 13.95 7.65 -2.98
CA LEU A 110 13.85 6.45 -2.16
C LEU A 110 14.59 5.26 -2.79
N GLU A 111 14.42 5.04 -4.10
CA GLU A 111 15.13 3.99 -4.83
C GLU A 111 16.64 4.15 -4.69
N GLN A 112 17.17 5.37 -4.96
CA GLN A 112 18.58 5.69 -4.81
C GLN A 112 19.09 5.45 -3.39
N LEU A 113 18.30 5.79 -2.39
CA LEU A 113 18.65 5.61 -0.98
C LEU A 113 18.69 4.14 -0.58
N VAL A 114 17.72 3.33 -1.05
CA VAL A 114 17.71 1.88 -0.82
C VAL A 114 18.94 1.22 -1.46
N GLU A 115 19.29 1.60 -2.69
CA GLU A 115 20.49 1.12 -3.38
C GLU A 115 21.77 1.52 -2.64
N ALA A 116 21.89 2.78 -2.23
CA ALA A 116 23.08 3.31 -1.56
C ALA A 116 23.30 2.67 -0.17
N THR A 117 22.24 2.39 0.58
CA THR A 117 22.33 1.81 1.92
C THR A 117 22.42 0.28 1.89
N GLY A 118 21.97 -0.40 0.84
CA GLY A 118 21.86 -1.86 0.76
C GLY A 118 20.83 -2.45 1.72
N LEU A 119 20.05 -1.61 2.40
CA LEU A 119 19.01 -2.02 3.33
C LEU A 119 17.78 -2.52 2.57
N LYS A 120 16.91 -3.25 3.27
CA LYS A 120 15.68 -3.78 2.67
C LYS A 120 14.54 -2.78 2.84
N TYR A 121 13.83 -2.55 1.75
CA TYR A 121 12.56 -1.82 1.73
C TYR A 121 11.47 -2.74 1.21
N GLY A 122 10.48 -3.04 2.02
CA GLY A 122 9.29 -3.82 1.66
C GLY A 122 8.06 -2.92 1.55
N LEU A 123 7.32 -3.04 0.44
CA LEU A 123 6.05 -2.34 0.25
C LEU A 123 4.90 -3.33 0.39
N THR A 124 3.90 -3.01 1.23
CA THR A 124 2.81 -3.93 1.53
C THR A 124 1.70 -3.92 0.47
N HIS A 125 1.98 -4.56 -0.66
CA HIS A 125 0.94 -4.97 -1.61
C HIS A 125 0.34 -6.32 -1.18
N ASN A 126 -0.51 -6.29 -0.14
CA ASN A 126 -1.00 -7.48 0.56
C ASN A 126 -1.75 -8.48 -0.34
N TYR A 127 -2.42 -8.02 -1.41
CA TYR A 127 -3.20 -8.91 -2.28
C TYR A 127 -2.33 -9.89 -3.07
N THR A 128 -1.09 -9.56 -3.37
CA THR A 128 -0.14 -10.50 -4.00
C THR A 128 0.36 -11.58 -3.03
N GLY A 129 0.03 -11.46 -1.74
CA GLY A 129 0.29 -12.48 -0.72
C GLY A 129 -0.68 -13.67 -0.74
N TYR A 130 -1.85 -13.55 -1.36
CA TYR A 130 -2.85 -14.61 -1.39
C TYR A 130 -2.33 -15.87 -2.12
N PRO A 131 -2.58 -17.08 -1.58
CA PRO A 131 -2.10 -18.33 -2.19
C PRO A 131 -2.52 -18.50 -3.64
N MET A 132 -3.78 -18.23 -3.97
CA MET A 132 -4.29 -18.39 -5.34
C MET A 132 -3.76 -17.34 -6.31
N VAL A 133 -3.37 -16.15 -5.83
CA VAL A 133 -2.66 -15.15 -6.64
C VAL A 133 -1.24 -15.63 -6.99
N LYS A 134 -0.56 -16.27 -6.04
CA LYS A 134 0.75 -16.91 -6.29
C LYS A 134 0.61 -18.09 -7.26
N GLN A 135 -0.44 -18.91 -7.13
CA GLN A 135 -0.77 -19.98 -8.07
C GLN A 135 -1.04 -19.44 -9.47
N ALA A 136 -1.83 -18.37 -9.58
CA ALA A 136 -2.11 -17.72 -10.86
C ALA A 136 -0.82 -17.23 -11.54
N ARG A 137 0.09 -16.61 -10.77
CA ARG A 137 1.40 -16.21 -11.27
C ARG A 137 2.20 -17.40 -11.80
N GLU A 138 2.26 -18.50 -11.06
CA GLU A 138 2.97 -19.71 -11.47
C GLU A 138 2.41 -20.27 -12.78
N MET A 139 1.10 -20.37 -12.91
CA MET A 139 0.43 -20.86 -14.13
C MET A 139 0.79 -20.01 -15.36
N VAL A 140 0.89 -18.68 -15.18
CA VAL A 140 1.35 -17.79 -16.25
C VAL A 140 2.82 -18.03 -16.57
N GLN A 141 3.69 -18.12 -15.56
CA GLN A 141 5.15 -18.28 -15.74
C GLN A 141 5.54 -19.60 -16.41
N ILE A 142 4.87 -20.70 -16.09
CA ILE A 142 5.11 -22.00 -16.74
C ILE A 142 4.42 -22.14 -18.10
N GLY A 143 3.68 -21.11 -18.54
CA GLY A 143 3.12 -21.02 -19.88
C GLY A 143 1.82 -21.80 -20.10
N GLU A 144 1.08 -22.16 -19.05
CA GLU A 144 -0.21 -22.86 -19.17
C GLU A 144 -1.22 -22.09 -20.02
N LEU A 145 -1.26 -20.75 -19.86
CA LEU A 145 -2.16 -19.89 -20.62
C LEU A 145 -1.66 -19.59 -22.06
N GLY A 146 -0.43 -19.97 -22.39
CA GLY A 146 0.22 -19.52 -23.62
C GLY A 146 0.55 -18.02 -23.59
N LYS A 147 0.74 -17.39 -24.73
CA LYS A 147 1.01 -15.95 -24.80
C LYS A 147 -0.20 -15.16 -24.32
N ILE A 148 0.00 -14.28 -23.35
CA ILE A 148 -1.06 -13.43 -22.81
C ILE A 148 -1.48 -12.40 -23.85
N ARG A 149 -2.80 -12.25 -24.03
CA ARG A 149 -3.43 -11.34 -24.98
C ARG A 149 -4.19 -10.21 -24.32
N LYS A 150 -4.88 -10.50 -23.20
CA LYS A 150 -5.75 -9.55 -22.49
C LYS A 150 -5.65 -9.72 -21.00
N VAL A 151 -5.59 -8.58 -20.29
CA VAL A 151 -5.69 -8.48 -18.83
C VAL A 151 -6.84 -7.53 -18.49
N VAL A 152 -7.72 -7.92 -17.59
CA VAL A 152 -8.77 -7.06 -17.05
C VAL A 152 -8.63 -7.11 -15.54
N VAL A 153 -8.40 -5.98 -14.92
CA VAL A 153 -8.25 -5.86 -13.47
C VAL A 153 -9.16 -4.75 -12.97
N GLU A 154 -9.90 -5.02 -11.89
CA GLU A 154 -10.94 -4.13 -11.39
C GLU A 154 -10.86 -4.07 -9.87
N TYR A 155 -11.04 -2.87 -9.31
CA TYR A 155 -11.15 -2.68 -7.87
C TYR A 155 -12.26 -1.68 -7.54
N PRO A 156 -13.54 -2.07 -7.67
CA PRO A 156 -14.66 -1.25 -7.26
C PRO A 156 -14.92 -1.38 -5.76
N GLN A 157 -15.24 -0.26 -5.14
CA GLN A 157 -15.73 -0.08 -3.77
C GLN A 157 -16.83 0.98 -3.77
N GLY A 158 -17.78 0.92 -2.83
CA GLY A 158 -18.88 1.88 -2.74
C GLY A 158 -18.83 2.80 -1.52
N TRP A 159 -17.84 2.68 -0.66
CA TRP A 159 -17.83 3.32 0.66
C TRP A 159 -17.69 4.85 0.63
N LEU A 160 -17.09 5.42 -0.43
CA LEU A 160 -16.95 6.87 -0.63
C LEU A 160 -17.98 7.47 -1.59
N ALA A 161 -19.08 6.76 -1.88
CA ALA A 161 -20.15 7.27 -2.77
C ALA A 161 -20.85 8.54 -2.25
N THR A 162 -20.73 8.84 -0.96
CA THR A 162 -21.22 10.07 -0.34
C THR A 162 -20.04 10.88 0.24
N PRO A 163 -20.22 12.20 0.50
CA PRO A 163 -19.16 13.06 0.99
C PRO A 163 -18.85 12.84 2.48
N LEU A 164 -18.41 11.62 2.86
CA LEU A 164 -18.09 11.22 4.24
C LEU A 164 -16.98 12.06 4.87
N GLU A 165 -16.13 12.70 4.07
CA GLU A 165 -15.13 13.66 4.53
C GLU A 165 -15.72 14.90 5.21
N LYS A 166 -17.02 15.17 4.98
CA LYS A 166 -17.77 16.26 5.63
C LYS A 166 -18.48 15.79 6.91
N GLU A 167 -18.45 14.50 7.22
CA GLU A 167 -19.16 13.85 8.33
C GLU A 167 -18.19 13.35 9.42
N ASP A 168 -17.04 14.00 9.62
CA ASP A 168 -15.99 13.63 10.58
C ASP A 168 -15.43 12.19 10.41
N GLN A 169 -15.62 11.56 9.26
CA GLN A 169 -15.06 10.26 8.96
C GLN A 169 -13.56 10.39 8.66
N LYS A 170 -12.75 9.99 9.65
CA LYS A 170 -11.29 10.16 9.63
C LYS A 170 -10.61 9.57 8.39
N GLN A 171 -11.06 8.40 7.90
CA GLN A 171 -10.44 7.74 6.76
C GLN A 171 -10.76 8.45 5.44
N ALA A 172 -11.97 8.99 5.30
CA ALA A 172 -12.36 9.82 4.17
C ALA A 172 -11.61 11.16 4.19
N ALA A 173 -11.56 11.82 5.34
CA ALA A 173 -11.01 13.16 5.49
C ALA A 173 -9.55 13.32 5.02
N TRP A 174 -8.72 12.29 5.18
CA TRP A 174 -7.33 12.40 4.69
C TRP A 174 -7.17 11.90 3.25
N ARG A 175 -7.99 10.94 2.79
CA ARG A 175 -7.90 10.38 1.43
C ARG A 175 -8.40 11.35 0.36
N THR A 176 -9.36 12.19 0.69
CA THR A 176 -9.91 13.20 -0.21
C THR A 176 -9.16 14.54 -0.17
N ASP A 177 -8.19 14.69 0.74
CA ASP A 177 -7.34 15.89 0.84
C ASP A 177 -6.05 15.69 0.02
N PRO A 178 -5.84 16.44 -1.09
CA PRO A 178 -4.65 16.30 -1.92
C PRO A 178 -3.34 16.62 -1.19
N LYS A 179 -3.38 17.39 -0.09
CA LYS A 179 -2.18 17.66 0.74
C LYS A 179 -1.72 16.46 1.55
N ARG A 180 -2.58 15.48 1.74
CA ARG A 180 -2.33 14.30 2.58
C ARG A 180 -2.29 13.00 1.77
N SER A 181 -3.13 12.91 0.74
CA SER A 181 -3.26 11.74 -0.13
C SER A 181 -2.27 11.78 -1.31
N GLY A 182 -1.97 12.96 -1.84
CA GLY A 182 -1.17 13.14 -3.04
C GLY A 182 -2.00 13.59 -4.24
N ALA A 183 -1.49 13.36 -5.43
CA ALA A 183 -2.12 13.82 -6.67
C ALA A 183 -3.29 12.95 -7.16
N ALA A 184 -3.52 11.78 -6.56
CA ALA A 184 -4.57 10.84 -6.95
C ALA A 184 -5.44 10.45 -5.74
N GLY A 185 -6.71 10.23 -5.98
CA GLY A 185 -7.69 9.73 -5.03
C GLY A 185 -7.80 8.21 -5.09
N CYS A 186 -8.88 7.68 -5.68
CA CYS A 186 -9.09 6.23 -5.76
C CYS A 186 -7.98 5.51 -6.55
N MET A 187 -7.42 6.13 -7.60
CA MET A 187 -6.33 5.53 -8.35
C MET A 187 -5.06 5.38 -7.52
N GLY A 188 -4.74 6.36 -6.66
CA GLY A 188 -3.62 6.27 -5.72
C GLY A 188 -3.87 5.31 -4.56
N ASP A 189 -5.10 5.21 -4.07
CA ASP A 189 -5.46 4.36 -2.92
C ASP A 189 -5.66 2.90 -3.32
N ILE A 190 -6.46 2.62 -4.34
CA ILE A 190 -6.83 1.25 -4.75
C ILE A 190 -6.42 0.87 -6.17
N GLY A 191 -6.30 1.84 -7.09
CA GLY A 191 -5.80 1.59 -8.45
C GLY A 191 -4.37 1.02 -8.46
N THR A 192 -3.52 1.44 -7.51
CA THR A 192 -2.17 0.90 -7.32
C THR A 192 -2.16 -0.59 -6.97
N HIS A 193 -3.16 -1.08 -6.24
CA HIS A 193 -3.32 -2.52 -5.98
C HIS A 193 -3.70 -3.29 -7.25
N ALA A 194 -4.60 -2.73 -8.05
CA ALA A 194 -5.03 -3.34 -9.31
C ALA A 194 -3.87 -3.41 -10.31
N GLU A 195 -3.11 -2.33 -10.44
CA GLU A 195 -1.90 -2.26 -11.26
C GLU A 195 -0.86 -3.29 -10.82
N ASN A 196 -0.50 -3.29 -9.53
CA ASN A 196 0.45 -4.23 -8.96
C ASN A 196 0.01 -5.70 -9.16
N LEU A 197 -1.28 -6.00 -8.98
CA LEU A 197 -1.82 -7.33 -9.19
C LEU A 197 -1.66 -7.77 -10.67
N ALA A 198 -1.93 -6.87 -11.62
CA ALA A 198 -1.80 -7.16 -13.05
C ALA A 198 -0.35 -7.46 -13.44
N GLU A 199 0.60 -6.62 -13.05
CA GLU A 199 2.02 -6.84 -13.33
C GLU A 199 2.59 -8.05 -12.58
N TYR A 200 2.22 -8.22 -11.30
CA TYR A 200 2.69 -9.33 -10.48
C TYR A 200 2.29 -10.69 -11.06
N VAL A 201 1.02 -10.88 -11.41
CA VAL A 201 0.52 -12.17 -11.91
C VAL A 201 1.03 -12.46 -13.32
N THR A 202 1.05 -11.44 -14.18
CA THR A 202 1.41 -11.66 -15.59
C THR A 202 2.92 -11.60 -15.85
N GLY A 203 3.68 -10.93 -15.01
CA GLY A 203 5.09 -10.60 -15.28
C GLY A 203 5.28 -9.59 -16.41
N LEU A 204 4.20 -9.00 -16.93
CA LEU A 204 4.24 -8.03 -18.01
C LEU A 204 4.36 -6.62 -17.45
N GLN A 205 5.17 -5.77 -18.08
CA GLN A 205 5.30 -4.37 -17.73
C GLN A 205 4.37 -3.50 -18.59
N ILE A 206 3.74 -2.51 -17.94
CA ILE A 206 2.92 -1.52 -18.64
C ILE A 206 3.83 -0.58 -19.43
N LYS A 207 3.61 -0.52 -20.74
CA LYS A 207 4.37 0.34 -21.66
C LYS A 207 3.71 1.69 -21.90
N GLU A 208 2.41 1.69 -22.10
CA GLU A 208 1.60 2.87 -22.42
C GLU A 208 0.24 2.75 -21.76
N LEU A 209 -0.34 3.88 -21.39
CA LEU A 209 -1.71 3.94 -20.86
C LEU A 209 -2.47 5.17 -21.37
N ALA A 210 -3.80 5.06 -21.35
CA ALA A 210 -4.71 6.18 -21.51
C ALA A 210 -5.75 6.09 -20.39
N ALA A 211 -5.89 7.16 -19.62
CA ALA A 211 -6.73 7.20 -18.44
C ALA A 211 -7.85 8.23 -18.57
N ASP A 212 -9.03 7.87 -18.09
CA ASP A 212 -10.16 8.75 -17.82
C ASP A 212 -10.41 8.73 -16.30
N LEU A 213 -10.08 9.85 -15.63
CA LEU A 213 -10.18 10.01 -14.19
C LEU A 213 -11.23 11.04 -13.86
N THR A 214 -12.17 10.72 -12.98
CA THR A 214 -13.31 11.57 -12.67
C THR A 214 -13.50 11.70 -11.16
N ALA A 215 -13.90 12.89 -10.70
CA ALA A 215 -14.43 13.15 -9.39
C ALA A 215 -15.96 13.35 -9.53
N PHE A 216 -16.74 12.34 -9.19
CA PHE A 216 -18.21 12.40 -9.29
C PHE A 216 -18.85 13.06 -8.08
N VAL A 217 -18.27 12.91 -6.89
CA VAL A 217 -18.83 13.51 -5.69
C VAL A 217 -18.50 14.99 -5.63
N ASP A 218 -19.53 15.81 -5.54
CA ASP A 218 -19.42 17.27 -5.58
C ASP A 218 -18.44 17.85 -4.56
N GLY A 219 -17.48 18.63 -5.06
CA GLY A 219 -16.49 19.33 -4.28
C GLY A 219 -15.21 18.54 -4.00
N ARG A 220 -15.09 17.30 -4.45
CA ARG A 220 -13.83 16.54 -4.41
C ARG A 220 -12.84 17.09 -5.43
N LEU A 221 -11.57 17.13 -5.03
CA LEU A 221 -10.46 17.61 -5.85
C LEU A 221 -9.65 16.45 -6.47
N LEU A 222 -9.82 15.24 -5.95
CA LEU A 222 -9.16 14.02 -6.41
C LEU A 222 -10.20 13.09 -7.04
N ASP A 223 -9.72 12.22 -7.91
CA ASP A 223 -10.53 11.17 -8.55
C ASP A 223 -11.17 10.25 -7.51
N ASP A 224 -12.43 9.92 -7.72
CA ASP A 224 -13.15 8.86 -7.00
C ASP A 224 -13.58 7.72 -7.92
N ASP A 225 -13.30 7.86 -9.23
CA ASP A 225 -13.45 6.86 -10.28
C ASP A 225 -12.33 7.00 -11.32
N GLY A 226 -11.87 5.88 -11.86
CA GLY A 226 -10.86 5.86 -12.90
C GLY A 226 -10.92 4.63 -13.79
N ASN A 227 -10.83 4.88 -15.10
CA ASN A 227 -10.81 3.88 -16.15
C ASN A 227 -9.52 4.02 -16.97
N VAL A 228 -8.75 2.94 -17.10
CA VAL A 228 -7.45 2.98 -17.78
C VAL A 228 -7.36 1.90 -18.82
N LEU A 229 -7.05 2.28 -20.05
CA LEU A 229 -6.63 1.37 -21.12
C LEU A 229 -5.12 1.17 -21.04
N LEU A 230 -4.69 -0.09 -20.97
CA LEU A 230 -3.31 -0.48 -20.83
C LEU A 230 -2.74 -1.13 -22.09
N ARG A 231 -1.49 -0.87 -22.38
CA ARG A 231 -0.67 -1.60 -23.34
C ARG A 231 0.58 -2.11 -22.63
N PHE A 232 0.74 -3.42 -22.63
CA PHE A 232 1.90 -4.07 -22.06
C PHE A 232 3.02 -4.26 -23.08
N GLU A 233 4.23 -4.41 -22.60
CA GLU A 233 5.33 -4.93 -23.41
C GLU A 233 4.95 -6.30 -23.97
N GLY A 234 5.43 -6.63 -25.17
CA GLY A 234 5.04 -7.88 -25.85
C GLY A 234 3.67 -7.88 -26.52
N GLY A 235 2.90 -6.76 -26.41
CA GLY A 235 1.69 -6.47 -27.19
C GLY A 235 0.36 -6.88 -26.56
N ALA A 236 0.35 -7.42 -25.35
CA ALA A 236 -0.89 -7.64 -24.61
C ALA A 236 -1.61 -6.31 -24.33
N LYS A 237 -2.95 -6.34 -24.22
CA LYS A 237 -3.79 -5.19 -23.89
C LYS A 237 -4.45 -5.39 -22.54
N GLY A 238 -4.70 -4.28 -21.83
CA GLY A 238 -5.39 -4.34 -20.54
C GLY A 238 -6.48 -3.29 -20.39
N ILE A 239 -7.31 -3.53 -19.38
CA ILE A 239 -8.25 -2.58 -18.80
C ILE A 239 -8.01 -2.62 -17.30
N LEU A 240 -7.86 -1.45 -16.70
CA LEU A 240 -7.87 -1.29 -15.25
C LEU A 240 -9.01 -0.34 -14.89
N HIS A 241 -9.86 -0.77 -13.99
CA HIS A 241 -10.91 0.06 -13.40
C HIS A 241 -10.72 0.11 -11.89
N ALA A 242 -10.75 1.30 -11.31
CA ALA A 242 -10.77 1.50 -9.87
C ALA A 242 -11.80 2.59 -9.52
N SER A 243 -12.64 2.32 -8.53
CA SER A 243 -13.72 3.21 -8.15
C SER A 243 -14.01 3.10 -6.64
N GLN A 244 -14.23 4.22 -5.98
CA GLN A 244 -14.68 4.23 -4.58
C GLN A 244 -16.13 4.70 -4.43
N ILE A 245 -16.84 4.83 -5.55
CA ILE A 245 -18.24 5.28 -5.63
C ILE A 245 -19.20 4.22 -6.22
N SER A 246 -18.72 3.01 -6.45
CA SER A 246 -19.49 1.89 -7.01
C SER A 246 -20.43 1.31 -5.94
N VAL A 247 -21.58 1.93 -5.74
CA VAL A 247 -22.57 1.54 -4.73
C VAL A 247 -23.00 0.09 -4.90
N GLY A 248 -22.93 -0.69 -3.83
CA GLY A 248 -23.21 -2.12 -3.82
C GLY A 248 -21.95 -2.99 -3.80
N GLU A 249 -20.81 -2.43 -4.16
CA GLU A 249 -19.51 -3.09 -4.05
C GLU A 249 -18.87 -2.83 -2.68
N GLU A 250 -18.31 -3.87 -2.08
CA GLU A 250 -17.61 -3.76 -0.78
C GLU A 250 -16.10 -3.59 -0.99
N ASN A 251 -15.43 -4.66 -1.40
CA ASN A 251 -13.97 -4.69 -1.59
C ASN A 251 -13.59 -5.62 -2.74
N SER A 252 -14.11 -5.36 -3.94
CA SER A 252 -14.20 -6.30 -5.05
C SER A 252 -12.98 -6.23 -6.00
N LEU A 253 -11.77 -6.39 -5.45
CA LEU A 253 -10.57 -6.54 -6.28
C LEU A 253 -10.66 -7.87 -7.05
N SER A 254 -10.55 -7.80 -8.37
CA SER A 254 -10.56 -8.98 -9.24
C SER A 254 -9.60 -8.84 -10.41
N ILE A 255 -9.18 -9.99 -10.97
CA ILE A 255 -8.36 -10.02 -12.17
C ILE A 255 -8.80 -11.16 -13.09
N ARG A 256 -8.87 -10.88 -14.39
CA ARG A 256 -9.09 -11.87 -15.47
C ARG A 256 -7.94 -11.77 -16.47
N ILE A 257 -7.37 -12.90 -16.81
CA ILE A 257 -6.24 -12.99 -17.73
C ILE A 257 -6.59 -13.99 -18.82
N TYR A 258 -6.40 -13.59 -20.09
CA TYR A 258 -6.71 -14.40 -21.26
C TYR A 258 -5.45 -14.57 -22.11
N GLY A 259 -5.03 -15.82 -22.26
CA GLY A 259 -3.92 -16.22 -23.12
C GLY A 259 -4.39 -16.95 -24.37
N GLU A 260 -3.45 -17.51 -25.13
CA GLU A 260 -3.73 -18.27 -26.34
C GLU A 260 -4.32 -19.66 -26.07
N LYS A 261 -3.98 -20.24 -24.92
CA LYS A 261 -4.34 -21.62 -24.57
C LYS A 261 -5.36 -21.71 -23.45
N GLY A 262 -5.60 -20.64 -22.71
CA GLY A 262 -6.51 -20.63 -21.59
C GLY A 262 -6.67 -19.26 -20.98
N GLY A 263 -7.52 -19.19 -19.95
CA GLY A 263 -7.71 -18.00 -19.13
C GLY A 263 -7.83 -18.37 -17.67
N LEU A 264 -7.65 -17.39 -16.80
CA LEU A 264 -7.88 -17.50 -15.36
C LEU A 264 -8.63 -16.27 -14.85
N GLU A 265 -9.29 -16.46 -13.73
CA GLU A 265 -9.99 -15.41 -13.00
C GLU A 265 -9.76 -15.60 -11.50
N TRP A 266 -9.63 -14.51 -10.77
CA TRP A 266 -9.52 -14.50 -9.32
C TRP A 266 -10.28 -13.30 -8.75
N HIS A 267 -10.95 -13.51 -7.62
CA HIS A 267 -11.70 -12.51 -6.86
C HIS A 267 -11.24 -12.48 -5.41
N GLN A 268 -10.99 -11.30 -4.89
CA GLN A 268 -10.52 -11.10 -3.51
C GLN A 268 -11.59 -11.51 -2.46
N MET A 269 -12.86 -11.32 -2.77
CA MET A 269 -13.96 -11.72 -1.86
C MET A 269 -14.22 -13.23 -1.86
N GLU A 270 -13.67 -13.97 -2.84
CA GLU A 270 -13.69 -15.44 -2.95
C GLU A 270 -12.26 -15.94 -3.22
N PRO A 271 -11.35 -15.81 -2.22
CA PRO A 271 -9.91 -15.87 -2.47
C PRO A 271 -9.34 -17.29 -2.71
N ASN A 272 -10.13 -18.37 -2.48
CA ASN A 272 -9.71 -19.78 -2.56
C ASN A 272 -10.24 -20.48 -3.80
#